data_2adb5a2f036e0175fb09374df4175053
#
_entry.id   2adb5a2f036e0175fb09374df4175053
#
_cell.length_a   1.000
_cell.length_b   1.000
_cell.length_c   1.000
_cell.angle_alpha   90.00
_cell.angle_beta   90.00
_cell.angle_gamma   90.00
#
_symmetry.space_group_name_H-M   'P 1'
#
loop_
_entity.id
_entity.type
_entity.pdbx_description
1 polymer ?
#
loop_
_entity_poly.entity_id
_entity_poly.type
_entity_poly.pdbx_seq_one_letter_code
_entity_poly.pdbx_strand_id
1 'polypeptide(L)' 'MDHPTWRRSSYSSPQGGNCVEVAYLDGGARAVRDSKNPTGAHLMFTGSEWTAFTAGVRAGEFE' A
#
# COMPACT_ATOMS: atom_id res chain seq x y z
N MET A 1 4.73 1.25 17.38
CA MET A 1 3.68 2.10 16.78
C MET A 1 2.34 1.40 16.91
N ASP A 2 1.41 2.02 17.60
CA ASP A 2 0.19 1.34 17.99
C ASP A 2 -0.94 1.51 16.98
N HIS A 3 -0.97 2.64 16.29
CA HIS A 3 -2.09 2.95 15.39
C HIS A 3 -1.56 3.59 14.12
N PRO A 4 -1.15 2.78 13.15
CA PRO A 4 -0.72 3.35 11.88
C PRO A 4 -1.87 4.10 11.20
N THR A 5 -1.55 5.19 10.55
CA THR A 5 -2.52 5.95 9.78
C THR A 5 -2.58 5.36 8.37
N TRP A 6 -3.75 4.92 7.98
CA TRP A 6 -3.97 4.35 6.66
C TRP A 6 -4.47 5.41 5.69
N ARG A 7 -3.88 5.44 4.51
CA ARG A 7 -4.24 6.38 3.46
C ARG A 7 -4.73 5.61 2.25
N ARG A 8 -5.90 5.98 1.76
CA ARG A 8 -6.45 5.36 0.55
C ARG A 8 -5.76 5.92 -0.67
N SER A 9 -5.51 5.08 -1.66
CA SER A 9 -4.96 5.51 -2.93
C SER A 9 -5.92 6.46 -3.64
N SER A 10 -5.40 7.55 -4.21
CA SER A 10 -6.19 8.46 -5.02
C SER A 10 -6.59 7.85 -6.37
N TYR A 11 -6.01 6.71 -6.71
CA TYR A 11 -6.32 5.99 -7.94
C TYR A 11 -7.31 4.86 -7.72
N SER A 12 -7.92 4.78 -6.53
CA SER A 12 -8.96 3.80 -6.27
C SER A 12 -10.15 4.04 -7.21
N SER A 13 -10.75 2.93 -7.65
CA SER A 13 -11.90 3.02 -8.55
C SER A 13 -13.08 3.72 -7.88
N PRO A 14 -13.67 4.73 -8.52
CA PRO A 14 -14.84 5.39 -7.96
C PRO A 14 -16.09 4.49 -7.91
N GLN A 15 -16.10 3.39 -8.66
CA GLN A 15 -17.22 2.46 -8.64
C GLN A 15 -17.11 1.42 -7.53
N GLY A 16 -16.23 1.64 -6.58
CA GLY A 16 -16.07 0.71 -5.47
C GLY A 16 -15.33 -0.56 -5.83
N GLY A 17 -14.53 -0.52 -6.88
CA GLY A 17 -13.70 -1.63 -7.26
C GLY A 17 -12.53 -1.82 -6.30
N ASN A 18 -11.36 -2.04 -6.83
CA ASN A 18 -10.19 -2.34 -6.02
C ASN A 18 -9.67 -1.07 -5.34
N CYS A 19 -9.77 -1.04 -4.02
CA CYS A 19 -9.27 0.06 -3.21
C CYS A 19 -8.14 -0.45 -2.34
N VAL A 20 -7.05 0.28 -2.34
CA VAL A 20 -5.84 -0.08 -1.61
C VAL A 20 -5.52 1.03 -0.62
N GLU A 21 -5.15 0.64 0.58
CA GLU A 21 -4.71 1.56 1.62
C GLU A 21 -3.28 1.26 1.99
N VAL A 22 -2.53 2.31 2.29
CA VAL A 22 -1.12 2.22 2.65
C VAL A 22 -0.91 2.91 3.98
N ALA A 23 -0.20 2.26 4.89
CA ALA A 23 0.21 2.86 6.14
C ALA A 23 1.71 3.12 6.10
N TYR A 24 2.11 4.28 6.61
CA TYR A 24 3.51 4.68 6.71
C TYR A 24 4.01 4.29 8.09
N LEU A 25 5.05 3.51 8.13
CA LEU A 25 5.62 2.99 9.36
C LEU A 25 7.01 3.57 9.59
N ASP A 26 7.56 3.29 10.77
CA ASP A 26 8.89 3.78 11.13
C ASP A 26 9.95 3.21 10.17
N GLY A 27 11.00 3.99 9.96
CA GLY A 27 12.12 3.56 9.13
C GLY A 27 11.82 3.49 7.65
N GLY A 28 10.76 4.17 7.20
CA GLY A 28 10.38 4.16 5.79
C GLY A 28 9.59 2.93 5.36
N ALA A 29 9.31 2.03 6.29
CA ALA A 29 8.52 0.83 5.99
C ALA A 29 7.09 1.20 5.61
N ARG A 30 6.42 0.30 4.91
CA ARG A 30 5.04 0.48 4.47
C ARG A 30 4.26 -0.79 4.67
N ALA A 31 2.97 -0.63 5.00
CA ALA A 31 2.03 -1.74 5.02
C ALA A 31 0.94 -1.45 4.00
N VAL A 32 0.46 -2.48 3.33
CA VAL A 32 -0.56 -2.35 2.29
C VAL A 32 -1.69 -3.32 2.60
N ARG A 33 -2.91 -2.86 2.46
CA ARG A 33 -4.09 -3.72 2.67
C ARG A 33 -5.20 -3.35 1.71
N ASP A 34 -6.14 -4.29 1.56
CA ASP A 34 -7.39 -4.05 0.83
C ASP A 34 -8.34 -3.29 1.76
N SER A 35 -8.84 -2.14 1.32
CA SER A 35 -9.77 -1.35 2.12
C SER A 35 -11.09 -2.06 2.39
N LYS A 36 -11.46 -3.02 1.54
CA LYS A 36 -12.68 -3.80 1.72
C LYS A 36 -12.52 -4.91 2.76
N ASN A 37 -11.29 -5.25 3.10
CA ASN A 37 -10.99 -6.31 4.05
C ASN A 37 -9.90 -5.86 5.00
N PRO A 38 -10.17 -4.83 5.83
CA PRO A 38 -9.13 -4.21 6.64
C PRO A 38 -8.56 -5.14 7.72
N THR A 39 -9.27 -6.20 8.07
CA THR A 39 -8.78 -7.19 9.02
C THR A 39 -8.13 -8.39 8.34
N GLY A 40 -8.04 -8.38 7.02
CA GLY A 40 -7.41 -9.45 6.28
C GLY A 40 -5.90 -9.32 6.27
N ALA A 41 -5.25 -10.06 5.38
CA ALA A 41 -3.81 -10.06 5.28
C ALA A 41 -3.29 -8.69 4.86
N HIS A 42 -2.16 -8.31 5.46
CA HIS A 42 -1.44 -7.09 5.11
C HIS A 42 -0.12 -7.48 4.46
N LEU A 43 0.29 -6.73 3.44
CA LEU A 43 1.61 -6.87 2.86
C LEU A 43 2.53 -5.86 3.54
N MET A 44 3.70 -6.32 3.94
CA MET A 44 4.67 -5.47 4.64
C MET A 44 5.91 -5.30 3.78
N PHE A 45 6.40 -4.07 3.69
CA PHE A 45 7.58 -3.73 2.92
C PHE A 45 8.56 -2.95 3.78
N THR A 46 9.84 -3.24 3.64
CA THR A 46 10.87 -2.32 4.15
C THR A 46 10.88 -1.07 3.27
N GLY A 47 11.56 -0.02 3.74
CA GLY A 47 11.68 1.20 2.94
C GLY A 47 12.32 0.96 1.59
N SER A 48 13.39 0.15 1.55
CA SER A 48 14.07 -0.13 0.29
C SER A 48 13.23 -1.01 -0.64
N GLU A 49 12.50 -1.98 -0.08
CA GLU A 49 11.59 -2.80 -0.88
C GLU A 49 10.48 -1.95 -1.47
N TRP A 50 9.95 -1.03 -0.69
CA TRP A 50 8.89 -0.14 -1.16
C TRP A 50 9.37 0.74 -2.30
N THR A 51 10.57 1.30 -2.17
CA THR A 51 11.16 2.12 -3.22
C THR A 51 11.34 1.33 -4.51
N ALA A 52 11.86 0.11 -4.41
CA ALA A 52 12.06 -0.74 -5.58
C ALA A 52 10.72 -1.14 -6.22
N PHE A 53 9.75 -1.50 -5.39
CA PHE A 53 8.44 -1.90 -5.87
C PHE A 53 7.75 -0.76 -6.63
N THR A 54 7.72 0.44 -6.05
CA THR A 54 7.04 1.57 -6.70
C THR A 54 7.78 2.02 -7.96
N ALA A 55 9.09 1.91 -7.99
CA ALA A 55 9.85 2.20 -9.21
C ALA A 55 9.47 1.23 -10.33
N GLY A 56 9.35 -0.06 -10.00
CA GLY A 56 8.94 -1.06 -10.98
C GLY A 56 7.53 -0.82 -11.50
N VAL A 57 6.61 -0.45 -10.62
CA VAL A 57 5.24 -0.12 -11.03
C VAL A 57 5.22 1.05 -12.00
N ARG A 58 5.98 2.12 -11.71
CA ARG A 58 6.06 3.28 -12.59
C ARG A 58 6.66 2.93 -13.95
N ALA A 59 7.60 2.02 -13.97
CA ALA A 59 8.21 1.57 -15.20
C ALA A 59 7.37 0.58 -15.99
N GLY A 60 6.24 0.13 -15.42
CA GLY A 60 5.36 -0.82 -16.07
C GLY A 60 5.89 -2.25 -16.07
N GLU A 61 6.82 -2.59 -15.18
CA GLU A 61 7.42 -3.91 -15.17
C GLU A 61 6.47 -5.03 -14.77
N PHE A 62 5.41 -4.69 -14.04
CA PHE A 62 4.48 -5.69 -13.52
C PHE A 62 3.18 -5.77 -14.30
N GLU A 63 3.11 -5.11 -15.42
CA GLU A 63 1.90 -5.12 -16.25
C GLU A 63 1.94 -6.18 -17.32
#